data_0a2cf6599fc74fbd8b21e49ecbaef8fd
#
_entry.id   0a2cf6599fc74fbd8b21e49ecbaef8fd
#
_cell.length_a   1.000
_cell.length_b   1.000
_cell.length_c   1.000
_cell.angle_alpha   90.00
_cell.angle_beta   90.00
_cell.angle_gamma   90.00
#
_symmetry.space_group_name_H-M   'P 1'
#
loop_
_entity.id
_entity.type
_entity.pdbx_description
1 polymer ?
#
loop_
_entity_poly.entity_id
_entity_poly.type
_entity_poly.pdbx_seq_one_letter_code
_entity_poly.pdbx_strand_id
1 'polypeptide(L)'
;MNKNYIVPSFKDGRVFISPVIGCCGGCKYCYLKLRNLTARKLNCLSIDKEFKAGKNGTIISMGAWGDIFQTDRFIDMSINLIIELIKLGNPIQFMSKYKLDISLISKLAKYVQYTNQVLYSTTITTIDKWKTIE
;
A
#
# COMPACT_ATOMS: atom_id res chain seq x y z
N MET A 1 16.99 6.09 6.05
CA MET A 1 15.91 5.50 5.24
C MET A 1 16.08 5.88 3.79
N ASN A 2 15.74 4.99 2.89
CA ASN A 2 15.66 5.33 1.48
C ASN A 2 14.39 6.14 1.20
N LYS A 3 14.56 7.41 0.88
CA LYS A 3 13.48 8.36 0.62
C LYS A 3 12.55 7.96 -0.55
N ASN A 4 12.96 7.00 -1.38
CA ASN A 4 12.17 6.54 -2.51
C ASN A 4 10.97 5.69 -2.12
N TYR A 5 10.96 5.09 -0.94
CA TYR A 5 9.85 4.26 -0.44
C TYR A 5 8.88 5.03 0.42
N ILE A 6 9.36 6.02 1.14
CA ILE A 6 8.59 6.68 2.18
C ILE A 6 8.32 8.11 1.78
N VAL A 7 7.05 8.44 1.80
CA VAL A 7 6.59 9.83 1.73
C VAL A 7 6.22 10.23 3.15
N PRO A 8 7.04 11.04 3.81
CA PRO A 8 6.81 11.34 5.22
C PRO A 8 5.53 12.13 5.42
N SER A 9 4.69 11.66 6.29
CA SER A 9 3.66 12.46 6.93
C SER A 9 3.56 11.98 8.37
N PHE A 10 4.43 12.49 9.20
CA PHE A 10 4.51 12.10 10.60
C PHE A 10 3.59 12.91 11.52
N LYS A 11 2.78 13.81 10.97
CA LYS A 11 1.89 14.66 11.79
C LYS A 11 0.96 13.87 12.71
N ASP A 12 0.60 12.66 12.33
CA ASP A 12 -0.34 11.80 13.03
C ASP A 12 0.25 10.43 13.39
N GLY A 13 1.57 10.32 13.42
CA GLY A 13 2.25 9.04 13.67
C GLY A 13 2.17 8.05 12.52
N ARG A 14 1.94 8.54 11.30
CA ARG A 14 1.76 7.72 10.09
C ARG A 14 2.88 7.94 9.10
N VAL A 15 3.28 6.88 8.42
CA VAL A 15 4.21 6.95 7.29
C VAL A 15 3.57 6.32 6.06
N PHE A 16 3.79 6.94 4.91
CA PHE A 16 3.35 6.38 3.62
C PHE A 16 4.50 5.64 2.97
N ILE A 17 4.34 4.35 2.77
CA ILE A 17 5.30 3.51 2.06
C ILE A 17 4.72 3.18 0.69
N SER A 18 5.47 3.51 -0.36
CA SER A 18 5.03 3.30 -1.73
C SER A 18 6.03 2.43 -2.48
N PRO A 19 5.80 1.10 -2.53
CA PRO A 19 6.67 0.19 -3.28
C PRO A 19 6.59 0.41 -4.79
N VAL A 20 5.57 1.13 -5.22
CA VAL A 20 5.37 1.53 -6.62
C VAL A 20 4.89 2.97 -6.68
N ILE A 21 5.41 3.74 -7.64
CA ILE A 21 4.98 5.11 -7.93
C ILE A 21 4.23 5.12 -9.25
N GLY A 22 3.06 5.78 -9.24
CA GLY A 22 2.20 5.88 -10.41
C GLY A 22 1.30 4.67 -10.57
N CYS A 23 0.39 4.76 -11.51
CA CYS A 23 -0.63 3.75 -11.73
C CYS A 23 -0.99 3.65 -13.21
N CYS A 24 -1.13 2.44 -13.75
CA CYS A 24 -1.62 2.19 -15.10
C CYS A 24 -3.16 2.18 -15.19
N GLY A 25 -3.85 2.30 -14.06
CA GLY A 25 -5.31 2.41 -14.04
C GLY A 25 -5.81 3.69 -14.70
N GLY A 26 -6.93 3.60 -15.37
CA GLY A 26 -7.53 4.72 -16.12
C GLY A 26 -8.52 5.58 -15.34
N CYS A 27 -8.48 5.61 -14.02
CA CYS A 27 -9.48 6.29 -13.19
C CYS A 27 -9.60 7.77 -13.56
N LYS A 28 -10.80 8.21 -13.89
CA LYS A 28 -11.06 9.59 -14.36
C LYS A 28 -10.79 10.65 -13.30
N TYR A 29 -10.92 10.30 -12.02
CA TYR A 29 -10.76 11.19 -10.87
C TYR A 29 -9.39 11.12 -10.21
N CYS A 30 -8.45 10.39 -10.79
CA CYS A 30 -7.16 10.11 -10.14
C CYS A 30 -6.25 11.34 -10.13
N TYR A 31 -5.86 11.77 -8.94
CA TYR A 31 -4.93 12.90 -8.77
C TYR A 31 -3.50 12.61 -9.28
N LEU A 32 -3.13 11.34 -9.41
CA LEU A 32 -1.81 10.95 -9.93
C LEU A 32 -1.63 11.35 -11.40
N LYS A 33 -2.72 11.43 -12.16
CA LYS A 33 -2.69 11.90 -13.55
C LYS A 33 -2.25 13.36 -13.64
N LEU A 34 -2.63 14.20 -12.68
CA LEU A 34 -2.24 15.60 -12.63
C LEU A 34 -0.75 15.80 -12.37
N ARG A 35 -0.07 14.77 -11.89
CA ARG A 35 1.35 14.77 -11.60
C ARG A 35 2.20 14.04 -12.65
N ASN A 36 1.58 13.57 -13.74
CA ASN A 36 2.23 12.80 -14.81
C ASN A 36 3.11 11.66 -14.29
N LEU A 37 2.65 10.97 -13.23
CA LEU A 37 3.39 9.87 -12.65
C LEU A 37 3.14 8.59 -13.44
N THR A 38 4.22 7.89 -13.77
CA THR A 38 4.19 6.57 -14.37
C THR A 38 4.56 5.50 -13.35
N ALA A 39 3.95 4.33 -13.46
CA ALA A 39 4.23 3.23 -12.56
C ALA A 39 5.70 2.77 -12.71
N ARG A 40 6.41 2.71 -11.61
CA ARG A 40 7.78 2.21 -11.54
C ARG A 40 8.05 1.52 -10.22
N LYS A 41 8.91 0.51 -10.27
CA LYS A 41 9.39 -0.17 -9.06
C LYS A 41 10.38 0.72 -8.30
N LEU A 42 10.29 0.72 -7.00
CA LEU A 42 11.31 1.26 -6.11
C LEU A 42 12.21 0.12 -5.60
N ASN A 43 13.50 0.42 -5.42
CA ASN A 43 14.51 -0.64 -5.31
C ASN A 43 14.81 -1.11 -3.89
N CYS A 44 14.59 -0.30 -2.90
CA CYS A 44 14.90 -0.68 -1.52
C CYS A 44 13.98 -0.01 -0.51
N LEU A 45 13.85 -0.65 0.62
CA LEU A 45 13.20 -0.11 1.81
C LEU A 45 14.29 0.21 2.83
N SER A 46 14.31 1.42 3.30
CA SER A 46 15.04 1.79 4.50
C SER A 46 14.13 2.63 5.41
N ILE A 47 14.38 2.54 6.69
CA ILE A 47 13.47 3.08 7.70
C ILE A 47 14.09 4.31 8.34
N ASP A 48 13.34 5.40 8.39
CA ASP A 48 13.76 6.67 8.96
C ASP A 48 13.97 6.58 10.48
N LYS A 49 14.77 7.49 10.99
CA LYS A 49 15.01 7.64 12.43
C LYS A 49 13.73 7.88 13.24
N GLU A 50 12.72 8.49 12.63
CA GLU A 50 11.42 8.74 13.26
C GLU A 50 10.48 7.54 13.24
N PHE A 51 10.80 6.51 12.47
CA PHE A 51 10.01 5.30 12.42
C PHE A 51 10.17 4.50 13.72
N LYS A 52 9.04 4.16 14.31
CA LYS A 52 8.98 3.30 15.50
C LYS A 52 8.36 1.96 15.14
N ALA A 53 9.09 0.88 15.33
CA ALA A 53 8.58 -0.46 15.12
C ALA A 53 7.64 -0.91 16.25
N GLY A 54 6.76 -1.87 15.95
CA GLY A 54 5.92 -2.52 16.92
C GLY A 54 4.46 -2.06 16.93
N LYS A 55 3.66 -2.71 17.77
CA LYS A 55 2.21 -2.52 17.86
C LYS A 55 1.79 -1.08 18.14
N ASN A 56 2.53 -0.39 18.99
CA ASN A 56 2.29 1.01 19.37
C ASN A 56 3.20 1.96 18.59
N GLY A 57 3.82 1.48 17.53
CA GLY A 57 4.72 2.23 16.68
C GLY A 57 4.02 3.00 15.57
N THR A 58 4.81 3.35 14.55
CA THR A 58 4.34 4.10 13.41
C THR A 58 3.30 3.33 12.61
N ILE A 59 2.19 3.96 12.26
CA ILE A 59 1.19 3.40 11.36
C ILE A 59 1.71 3.46 9.93
N ILE A 60 1.67 2.34 9.24
CA ILE A 60 2.13 2.23 7.85
C ILE A 60 0.92 2.29 6.92
N SER A 61 0.95 3.21 5.96
CA SER A 61 -0.07 3.33 4.91
C SER A 61 0.54 3.08 3.54
N MET A 62 -0.13 2.27 2.73
CA MET A 62 0.33 1.91 1.38
C MET A 62 -0.79 2.16 0.36
N GLY A 63 -0.42 2.48 -0.87
CA GLY A 63 -1.36 2.67 -1.97
C GLY A 63 -1.70 4.13 -2.30
N ALA A 64 -1.12 5.10 -1.60
CA ALA A 64 -1.40 6.52 -1.84
C ALA A 64 -0.73 7.08 -3.10
N TRP A 65 0.40 6.54 -3.51
CA TRP A 65 1.22 7.05 -4.63
C TRP A 65 1.16 6.17 -5.88
N GLY A 66 0.43 5.11 -5.82
CA GLY A 66 0.22 4.18 -6.91
C GLY A 66 -0.52 2.95 -6.41
N ASP A 67 -1.26 2.30 -7.29
CA ASP A 67 -1.93 1.07 -6.89
C ASP A 67 -0.92 -0.07 -6.77
N ILE A 68 -0.81 -0.62 -5.58
CA ILE A 68 0.18 -1.65 -5.27
C ILE A 68 -0.14 -3.02 -5.88
N PHE A 69 -1.37 -3.20 -6.38
CA PHE A 69 -1.84 -4.46 -6.98
C PHE A 69 -2.19 -4.32 -8.47
N GLN A 70 -1.65 -3.31 -9.14
CA GLN A 70 -2.00 -3.00 -10.52
C GLN A 70 -1.53 -4.03 -11.56
N THR A 71 -0.50 -4.80 -11.26
CA THR A 71 0.02 -5.89 -12.11
C THR A 71 0.48 -7.06 -11.26
N ASP A 72 0.57 -8.26 -11.83
CA ASP A 72 1.04 -9.45 -11.11
C ASP A 72 2.42 -9.25 -10.48
N ARG A 73 3.31 -8.60 -11.21
CA ARG A 73 4.66 -8.27 -10.70
C ARG A 73 4.60 -7.39 -9.46
N PHE A 74 3.75 -6.37 -9.47
CA PHE A 74 3.59 -5.48 -8.34
C PHE A 74 2.83 -6.13 -7.18
N ILE A 75 1.92 -7.05 -7.48
CA ILE A 75 1.26 -7.86 -6.45
C ILE A 75 2.29 -8.66 -5.65
N ASP A 76 3.14 -9.41 -6.32
CA ASP A 76 4.16 -10.24 -5.65
C ASP A 76 5.11 -9.39 -4.81
N MET A 77 5.59 -8.30 -5.37
CA MET A 77 6.48 -7.36 -4.68
C MET A 77 5.81 -6.74 -3.45
N SER A 78 4.57 -6.32 -3.60
CA SER A 78 3.81 -5.66 -2.52
C SER A 78 3.44 -6.63 -1.41
N ILE A 79 3.03 -7.86 -1.74
CA ILE A 79 2.72 -8.90 -0.75
C ILE A 79 3.97 -9.24 0.08
N ASN A 80 5.11 -9.41 -0.56
CA ASN A 80 6.36 -9.69 0.14
C ASN A 80 6.75 -8.54 1.09
N LEU A 81 6.61 -7.31 0.64
CA LEU A 81 6.87 -6.14 1.47
C LEU A 81 5.89 -6.06 2.66
N ILE A 82 4.61 -6.27 2.42
CA ILE A 82 3.60 -6.28 3.48
C ILE A 82 3.92 -7.33 4.54
N ILE A 83 4.33 -8.53 4.13
CA ILE A 83 4.74 -9.60 5.06
C ILE A 83 5.91 -9.14 5.94
N GLU A 84 6.93 -8.52 5.36
CA GLU A 84 8.05 -7.98 6.11
C GLU A 84 7.62 -6.92 7.13
N LEU A 85 6.71 -6.03 6.73
CA LEU A 85 6.19 -4.99 7.59
C LEU A 85 5.30 -5.56 8.72
N ILE A 86 4.51 -6.58 8.43
CA ILE A 86 3.72 -7.31 9.46
C ILE A 86 4.66 -7.88 10.52
N LYS A 87 5.77 -8.47 10.11
CA LYS A 87 6.76 -9.05 11.04
C LYS A 87 7.40 -8.02 11.97
N LEU A 88 7.47 -6.76 11.56
CA LEU A 88 7.90 -5.66 12.42
C LEU A 88 6.91 -5.36 13.54
N GLY A 89 5.66 -5.83 13.43
CA GLY A 89 4.61 -5.63 14.41
C GLY A 89 3.78 -4.37 14.23
N ASN A 90 4.09 -3.53 13.26
CA ASN A 90 3.38 -2.26 13.05
C ASN A 90 1.95 -2.45 12.56
N PRO A 91 1.04 -1.52 12.91
CA PRO A 91 -0.25 -1.44 12.24
C PRO A 91 -0.08 -1.03 10.77
N ILE A 92 -0.76 -1.72 9.87
CA ILE A 92 -0.62 -1.52 8.43
C ILE A 92 -2.00 -1.31 7.82
N GLN A 93 -2.14 -0.25 7.03
CA GLN A 93 -3.29 0.00 6.19
C GLN A 93 -2.82 0.02 4.73
N PHE A 94 -3.45 -0.76 3.88
CA PHE A 94 -3.22 -0.66 2.45
C PHE A 94 -4.54 -0.59 1.69
N MET A 95 -4.50 0.09 0.54
CA MET A 95 -5.68 0.31 -0.28
C MET A 95 -5.38 0.02 -1.74
N SER A 96 -6.38 -0.50 -2.45
CA SER A 96 -6.31 -0.77 -3.87
C SER A 96 -7.69 -0.76 -4.49
N LYS A 97 -7.78 -0.44 -5.78
CA LYS A 97 -8.98 -0.65 -6.59
C LYS A 97 -9.01 -2.05 -7.20
N TYR A 98 -7.87 -2.69 -7.32
CA TYR A 98 -7.75 -4.02 -7.87
C TYR A 98 -8.12 -5.07 -6.81
N LYS A 99 -8.84 -6.08 -7.26
CA LYS A 99 -9.24 -7.18 -6.39
C LYS A 99 -8.01 -8.02 -6.03
N LEU A 100 -7.80 -8.22 -4.75
CA LEU A 100 -6.80 -9.15 -4.26
C LEU A 100 -7.39 -10.56 -4.18
N ASP A 101 -6.65 -11.55 -4.67
CA ASP A 101 -7.05 -12.93 -4.60
C ASP A 101 -7.15 -13.39 -3.14
N ILE A 102 -8.19 -14.17 -2.83
CA ILE A 102 -8.41 -14.69 -1.48
C ILE A 102 -7.24 -15.55 -0.98
N SER A 103 -6.54 -16.22 -1.87
CA SER A 103 -5.34 -17.00 -1.53
C SER A 103 -4.22 -16.12 -0.97
N LEU A 104 -4.07 -14.92 -1.52
CA LEU A 104 -3.08 -13.94 -1.04
C LEU A 104 -3.50 -13.32 0.28
N ILE A 105 -4.78 -13.05 0.47
CA ILE A 105 -5.33 -12.60 1.76
C ILE A 105 -5.06 -13.64 2.83
N SER A 106 -5.31 -14.91 2.54
CA SER A 106 -5.03 -16.03 3.45
C SER A 106 -3.55 -16.16 3.77
N LYS A 107 -2.68 -15.92 2.78
CA LYS A 107 -1.24 -15.89 2.99
C LYS A 107 -0.82 -14.79 3.96
N LEU A 108 -1.35 -13.59 3.79
CA LEU A 108 -1.07 -12.46 4.69
C LEU A 108 -1.58 -12.73 6.10
N ALA A 109 -2.77 -13.32 6.23
CA ALA A 109 -3.40 -13.61 7.52
C ALA A 109 -2.54 -14.50 8.42
N LYS A 110 -1.72 -15.38 7.84
CA LYS A 110 -0.81 -16.26 8.59
C LYS A 110 0.26 -15.51 9.37
N TYR A 111 0.63 -14.30 8.93
CA TYR A 111 1.68 -13.49 9.55
C TYR A 111 1.15 -12.46 10.53
N VAL A 112 -0.15 -12.21 10.54
CA VAL A 112 -0.77 -11.23 11.45
C VAL A 112 -0.55 -11.61 12.90
N GLN A 113 -0.05 -10.68 13.70
CA GLN A 113 0.38 -10.91 15.08
C GLN A 113 -0.70 -10.58 16.10
N TYR A 114 -1.64 -9.68 15.77
CA TYR A 114 -2.70 -9.26 16.69
C TYR A 114 -3.92 -8.75 15.92
N THR A 115 -5.06 -8.68 16.59
CA THR A 115 -6.31 -8.17 16.02
C THR A 115 -6.14 -6.72 15.55
N ASN A 116 -6.65 -6.42 14.36
CA ASN A 116 -6.58 -5.11 13.72
C ASN A 116 -5.18 -4.62 13.33
N GLN A 117 -4.19 -5.51 13.28
CA GLN A 117 -2.87 -5.13 12.78
C GLN A 117 -2.92 -4.70 11.30
N VAL A 118 -3.71 -5.38 10.50
CA VAL A 118 -3.77 -5.16 9.04
C VAL A 118 -5.18 -4.76 8.64
N LEU A 119 -5.29 -3.63 7.96
CA LEU A 119 -6.53 -3.15 7.37
C LEU A 119 -6.35 -3.07 5.85
N TYR A 120 -7.12 -3.87 5.12
CA TYR A 120 -7.24 -3.77 3.67
C TYR A 120 -8.50 -3.02 3.29
N SER A 121 -8.33 -1.97 2.49
CA SER A 121 -9.44 -1.17 1.96
C SER A 121 -9.48 -1.26 0.45
N THR A 122 -10.65 -1.46 -0.10
CA THR A 122 -10.87 -1.38 -1.55
C THR A 122 -11.83 -0.24 -1.87
N THR A 123 -11.55 0.48 -2.96
CA THR A 123 -12.41 1.57 -3.41
C THR A 123 -13.49 1.01 -4.33
N ILE A 124 -14.73 1.25 -3.97
CA ILE A 124 -15.91 0.92 -4.78
C ILE A 124 -16.60 2.25 -5.10
N THR A 125 -16.51 2.67 -6.37
CA THR A 125 -17.06 3.97 -6.80
C THR A 125 -18.54 3.90 -7.13
N THR A 126 -19.00 2.73 -7.62
CA THR A 126 -20.41 2.44 -7.89
C THR A 126 -20.60 0.93 -7.95
N ILE A 127 -21.78 0.46 -7.56
CA ILE A 127 -22.11 -0.97 -7.59
C ILE A 127 -22.48 -1.41 -9.00
N ASP A 128 -23.24 -0.59 -9.73
CA ASP A 128 -23.84 -0.99 -11.02
C ASP A 128 -23.08 -0.49 -12.24
N LYS A 129 -22.36 0.63 -12.11
CA LYS A 129 -21.73 1.35 -13.24
C LYS A 129 -20.23 1.61 -13.03
N TRP A 130 -19.59 0.84 -12.19
CA TRP A 130 -18.17 1.03 -11.87
C TRP A 130 -17.27 0.97 -13.11
N LYS A 131 -17.61 0.14 -14.10
CA LYS A 131 -16.86 0.03 -15.35
C LYS A 131 -16.88 1.30 -16.21
N THR A 132 -17.91 2.14 -16.08
CA THR A 132 -18.01 3.40 -16.81
C THR A 132 -17.23 4.53 -16.18
N ILE A 133 -16.90 4.42 -14.90
CA ILE A 133 -16.12 5.42 -14.15
C ILE A 133 -14.63 5.06 -14.20
N GLU A 134 -14.31 3.80 -14.20
CA GLU A 134 -12.96 3.23 -14.30
C GLU A 134 -12.61 2.89 -15.73
#